data_b10ae390b495b72d77425f8315fd3607
#
_entry.id   b10ae390b495b72d77425f8315fd3607
#
_cell.length_a   1.000
_cell.length_b   1.000
_cell.length_c   1.000
_cell.angle_alpha   90.00
_cell.angle_beta   90.00
_cell.angle_gamma   90.00
#
_symmetry.space_group_name_H-M   'P 1'
#
loop_
_entity.id
_entity.type
_entity.pdbx_description
1 polymer ?
#
loop_
_entity_poly.entity_id
_entity_poly.type
_entity_poly.pdbx_seq_one_letter_code
_entity_poly.pdbx_strand_id
1 'polypeptide(L)'
;KKIVNKMLKQKWGRILNCSSIGVKFGGGKNSYNYGLSKHCLEFIPNRYKDWANKNVLINNIRIGVTRTKIHKRMKKNLQLKHRLKLIPAKRMAKPQEISSYIVNLVLDKNSFMTGETITVAGGE
;
A
#
# COMPACT_ATOMS: atom_id res chain seq x y z
N LYS A 1 17.76 0.16 -7.81
CA LYS A 1 19.02 0.95 -7.74
C LYS A 1 19.12 1.99 -8.86
N LYS A 2 18.97 1.61 -10.16
CA LYS A 2 19.08 2.55 -11.30
C LYS A 2 18.06 3.72 -11.24
N ILE A 3 16.79 3.44 -10.90
CA ILE A 3 15.70 4.44 -10.83
C ILE A 3 15.98 5.45 -9.73
N VAL A 4 16.35 5.01 -8.53
CA VAL A 4 16.65 5.90 -7.40
C VAL A 4 17.80 6.84 -7.74
N ASN A 5 18.87 6.33 -8.37
CA ASN A 5 20.01 7.18 -8.79
C ASN A 5 19.57 8.30 -9.76
N LYS A 6 18.63 8.01 -10.67
CA LYS A 6 18.05 9.04 -11.56
C LYS A 6 17.27 10.08 -10.75
N MET A 7 16.42 9.64 -9.82
CA MET A 7 15.65 10.53 -8.95
C MET A 7 16.57 11.44 -8.12
N LEU A 8 17.65 10.88 -7.55
CA LEU A 8 18.61 11.65 -6.76
C LEU A 8 19.32 12.75 -7.60
N LYS A 9 19.69 12.44 -8.85
CA LYS A 9 20.27 13.42 -9.77
C LYS A 9 19.29 14.53 -10.12
N GLN A 10 18.01 14.19 -10.30
CA GLN A 10 16.94 15.15 -10.60
C GLN A 10 16.49 15.96 -9.38
N LYS A 11 16.93 15.58 -8.16
CA LYS A 11 16.48 16.14 -6.88
C LYS A 11 14.95 16.08 -6.73
N TRP A 12 14.36 15.02 -7.26
CA TRP A 12 12.94 14.73 -7.13
C TRP A 12 12.65 13.26 -7.38
N GLY A 13 11.80 12.69 -6.54
CA GLY A 13 11.28 11.33 -6.74
C GLY A 13 10.26 10.94 -5.70
N ARG A 14 9.29 10.13 -6.12
CA ARG A 14 8.28 9.55 -5.24
C ARG A 14 8.21 8.05 -5.48
N ILE A 15 8.37 7.29 -4.42
CA ILE A 15 8.30 5.82 -4.44
C ILE A 15 7.18 5.42 -3.50
N LEU A 16 6.22 4.66 -4.01
CA LEU A 16 5.13 4.14 -3.21
C LEU A 16 5.00 2.63 -3.41
N ASN A 17 5.25 1.86 -2.37
CA ASN A 17 5.07 0.42 -2.38
C ASN A 17 3.61 0.08 -2.02
N CYS A 18 2.89 -0.53 -2.96
CA CYS A 18 1.50 -0.94 -2.75
C CYS A 18 1.45 -2.31 -2.07
N SER A 19 1.29 -2.31 -0.77
CA SER A 19 1.14 -3.49 0.07
C SER A 19 -0.35 -3.83 0.31
N SER A 20 -0.63 -4.61 1.31
CA SER A 20 -1.95 -5.13 1.66
C SER A 20 -2.18 -5.10 3.16
N ILE A 21 -3.41 -4.81 3.57
CA ILE A 21 -3.83 -4.98 4.97
C ILE A 21 -3.61 -6.42 5.47
N GLY A 22 -3.59 -7.40 4.57
CA GLY A 22 -3.29 -8.80 4.91
C GLY A 22 -1.95 -9.01 5.62
N VAL A 23 -0.98 -8.10 5.44
CA VAL A 23 0.31 -8.12 6.15
C VAL A 23 0.12 -7.99 7.65
N LYS A 24 -0.80 -7.14 8.11
CA LYS A 24 -1.11 -6.92 9.53
C LYS A 24 -1.59 -8.20 10.23
N PHE A 25 -2.20 -9.12 9.48
CA PHE A 25 -2.81 -10.34 10.00
C PHE A 25 -2.02 -11.61 9.65
N GLY A 26 -0.82 -11.50 9.10
CA GLY A 26 0.01 -12.64 8.71
C GLY A 26 -0.48 -13.44 7.50
N GLY A 27 -1.54 -12.96 6.82
CA GLY A 27 -2.22 -13.70 5.76
C GLY A 27 -3.20 -14.75 6.30
N GLY A 28 -3.99 -15.34 5.42
CA GLY A 28 -4.89 -16.47 5.73
C GLY A 28 -4.28 -17.82 5.32
N LYS A 29 -4.93 -18.92 5.69
CA LYS A 29 -4.50 -20.30 5.43
C LYS A 29 -4.00 -20.53 3.98
N ASN A 30 -4.65 -19.90 2.98
CA ASN A 30 -4.33 -20.07 1.56
C ASN A 30 -3.62 -18.83 0.95
N SER A 31 -3.13 -17.91 1.77
CA SER A 31 -2.52 -16.64 1.29
C SER A 31 -1.21 -16.32 2.00
N TYR A 32 -0.55 -17.32 2.60
CA TYR A 32 0.74 -17.14 3.28
C TYR A 32 1.80 -16.52 2.36
N ASN A 33 2.04 -17.12 1.18
CA ASN A 33 3.03 -16.62 0.23
C ASN A 33 2.70 -15.21 -0.26
N TYR A 34 1.40 -14.91 -0.45
CA TYR A 34 0.97 -13.55 -0.77
C TYR A 34 1.28 -12.58 0.38
N GLY A 35 0.93 -12.95 1.60
CA GLY A 35 1.24 -12.14 2.79
C GLY A 35 2.73 -11.87 2.92
N LEU A 36 3.56 -12.89 2.77
CA LEU A 36 5.02 -12.77 2.80
C LEU A 36 5.54 -11.84 1.70
N SER A 37 5.08 -12.03 0.45
CA SER A 37 5.49 -11.17 -0.66
C SER A 37 5.13 -9.70 -0.44
N LYS A 38 3.96 -9.43 0.14
CA LYS A 38 3.54 -8.07 0.48
C LYS A 38 4.30 -7.49 1.66
N HIS A 39 4.66 -8.32 2.64
CA HIS A 39 5.52 -7.92 3.75
C HIS A 39 6.92 -7.52 3.25
N CYS A 40 7.50 -8.29 2.34
CA CYS A 40 8.78 -7.95 1.72
C CYS A 40 8.75 -6.61 0.96
N LEU A 41 7.60 -6.25 0.35
CA LEU A 41 7.42 -4.94 -0.30
C LEU A 41 7.45 -3.77 0.67
N GLU A 42 7.15 -3.99 1.96
CA GLU A 42 7.17 -2.92 2.97
C GLU A 42 8.58 -2.57 3.46
N PHE A 43 9.57 -3.33 3.02
CA PHE A 43 10.95 -3.03 3.40
C PHE A 43 11.40 -1.69 2.81
N ILE A 44 11.66 -0.74 3.69
CA ILE A 44 12.26 0.56 3.35
C ILE A 44 13.73 0.52 3.79
N PRO A 45 14.67 0.63 2.84
CA PRO A 45 16.10 0.61 3.20
C PRO A 45 16.48 1.86 4.00
N ASN A 46 17.29 1.72 5.03
CA ASN A 46 17.66 2.84 5.93
C ASN A 46 18.25 4.07 5.19
N ARG A 47 18.82 3.86 4.01
CA ARG A 47 19.31 4.93 3.12
C ARG A 47 18.24 5.91 2.64
N TYR A 48 16.95 5.64 2.84
CA TYR A 48 15.89 6.59 2.50
C TYR A 48 16.07 7.95 3.21
N LYS A 49 16.73 7.95 4.37
CA LYS A 49 17.06 9.16 5.13
C LYS A 49 17.99 10.08 4.33
N ASP A 50 18.96 9.50 3.61
CA ASP A 50 19.86 10.24 2.74
C ASP A 50 19.14 10.74 1.47
N TRP A 51 18.06 10.05 1.05
CA TRP A 51 17.31 10.45 -0.13
C TRP A 51 16.38 11.63 0.15
N ALA A 52 15.89 11.74 1.37
CA ALA A 52 14.94 12.78 1.77
C ALA A 52 15.50 14.20 1.54
N ASN A 53 16.80 14.43 1.83
CA ASN A 53 17.45 15.72 1.60
C ASN A 53 17.63 16.08 0.11
N LYS A 54 17.36 15.14 -0.80
CA LYS A 54 17.32 15.30 -2.26
C LYS A 54 15.89 15.28 -2.81
N ASN A 55 14.89 15.46 -1.95
CA ASN A 55 13.47 15.43 -2.30
C ASN A 55 13.05 14.10 -2.99
N VAL A 56 13.68 12.98 -2.59
CA VAL A 56 13.29 11.63 -3.02
C VAL A 56 12.67 10.93 -1.82
N LEU A 57 11.35 10.74 -1.87
CA LEU A 57 10.55 10.22 -0.76
C LEU A 57 10.04 8.83 -1.09
N ILE A 58 10.02 7.95 -0.06
CA ILE A 58 9.53 6.58 -0.17
C ILE A 58 8.56 6.27 0.96
N ASN A 59 7.40 5.72 0.60
CA ASN A 59 6.39 5.29 1.57
C ASN A 59 5.78 3.97 1.14
N ASN A 60 5.07 3.34 2.07
CA ASN A 60 4.24 2.18 1.83
C ASN A 60 2.76 2.54 2.00
N ILE A 61 1.87 1.89 1.25
CA ILE A 61 0.44 1.94 1.48
C ILE A 61 -0.11 0.51 1.63
N ARG A 62 -0.72 0.21 2.79
CA ARG A 62 -1.49 -1.01 3.03
C ARG A 62 -2.90 -0.81 2.55
N ILE A 63 -3.26 -1.51 1.49
CA ILE A 63 -4.57 -1.39 0.86
C ILE A 63 -5.50 -2.47 1.42
N GLY A 64 -6.67 -2.04 1.88
CA GLY A 64 -7.76 -2.91 2.32
C GLY A 64 -8.52 -3.57 1.18
N VAL A 65 -9.59 -4.28 1.54
CA VAL A 65 -10.44 -4.98 0.56
C VAL A 65 -11.08 -3.98 -0.38
N THR A 66 -10.70 -4.03 -1.66
CA THR A 66 -11.10 -3.07 -2.70
C THR A 66 -11.90 -3.79 -3.78
N ARG A 67 -12.97 -3.16 -4.29
CA ARG A 67 -13.86 -3.70 -5.34
C ARG A 67 -13.15 -3.75 -6.69
N THR A 68 -12.43 -4.84 -6.95
CA THR A 68 -11.68 -5.10 -8.17
C THR A 68 -12.07 -6.45 -8.78
N LYS A 69 -11.56 -6.73 -9.99
CA LYS A 69 -11.82 -8.01 -10.69
C LYS A 69 -11.39 -9.23 -9.88
N ILE A 70 -10.36 -9.11 -9.03
CA ILE A 70 -9.86 -10.21 -8.19
C ILE A 70 -10.96 -10.75 -7.24
N HIS A 71 -11.86 -9.88 -6.79
CA HIS A 71 -12.97 -10.27 -5.91
C HIS A 71 -14.24 -10.70 -6.64
N LYS A 72 -14.30 -10.56 -7.98
CA LYS A 72 -15.47 -11.04 -8.77
C LYS A 72 -15.67 -12.55 -8.63
N ARG A 73 -14.57 -13.31 -8.61
CA ARG A 73 -14.58 -14.77 -8.38
C ARG A 73 -15.00 -15.15 -6.96
N MET A 74 -14.85 -14.24 -6.01
CA MET A 74 -15.17 -14.44 -4.59
C MET A 74 -16.60 -14.00 -4.22
N LYS A 75 -17.37 -13.37 -5.13
CA LYS A 75 -18.72 -12.86 -4.84
C LYS A 75 -19.72 -13.91 -4.35
N LYS A 76 -19.54 -15.19 -4.70
CA LYS A 76 -20.32 -16.32 -4.18
C LYS A 76 -19.73 -16.90 -2.88
N ASN A 77 -18.64 -16.36 -2.37
CA ASN A 77 -17.88 -16.98 -1.31
C ASN A 77 -18.32 -16.43 0.06
N LEU A 78 -18.78 -17.29 0.92
CA LEU A 78 -19.06 -17.03 2.35
C LEU A 78 -17.90 -16.31 3.05
N GLN A 79 -16.66 -16.61 2.63
CA GLN A 79 -15.45 -15.97 3.15
C GLN A 79 -15.42 -14.46 2.93
N LEU A 80 -15.83 -13.96 1.75
CA LEU A 80 -15.88 -12.51 1.51
C LEU A 80 -16.95 -11.83 2.38
N LYS A 81 -18.12 -12.45 2.53
CA LYS A 81 -19.18 -11.93 3.41
C LYS A 81 -18.69 -11.85 4.86
N HIS A 82 -18.03 -12.92 5.34
CA HIS A 82 -17.43 -12.92 6.67
C HIS A 82 -16.34 -11.85 6.81
N ARG A 83 -15.47 -11.73 5.81
CA ARG A 83 -14.40 -10.72 5.79
C ARG A 83 -14.95 -9.30 5.88
N LEU A 84 -16.02 -8.98 5.15
CA LEU A 84 -16.66 -7.66 5.18
C LEU A 84 -17.26 -7.31 6.55
N LYS A 85 -17.71 -8.31 7.31
CA LYS A 85 -18.19 -8.08 8.69
C LYS A 85 -17.08 -7.64 9.63
N LEU A 86 -15.83 -8.03 9.36
CA LEU A 86 -14.67 -7.66 10.17
C LEU A 86 -14.18 -6.23 9.90
N ILE A 87 -14.46 -5.68 8.70
CA ILE A 87 -14.11 -4.30 8.36
C ILE A 87 -15.06 -3.34 9.10
N PRO A 88 -14.58 -2.42 9.93
CA PRO A 88 -15.45 -1.45 10.61
C PRO A 88 -16.37 -0.67 9.68
N ALA A 89 -15.88 -0.25 8.51
CA ALA A 89 -16.70 0.42 7.48
C ALA A 89 -17.74 -0.48 6.79
N LYS A 90 -17.79 -1.81 7.08
CA LYS A 90 -18.76 -2.80 6.58
C LYS A 90 -18.88 -2.89 5.05
N ARG A 91 -17.92 -2.40 4.32
CA ARG A 91 -17.91 -2.41 2.85
C ARG A 91 -16.51 -2.55 2.27
N MET A 92 -16.43 -2.89 0.99
CA MET A 92 -15.20 -2.74 0.21
C MET A 92 -14.97 -1.26 -0.12
N ALA A 93 -13.72 -0.87 -0.22
CA ALA A 93 -13.35 0.40 -0.82
C ALA A 93 -13.69 0.41 -2.33
N LYS A 94 -14.01 1.57 -2.87
CA LYS A 94 -14.02 1.79 -4.33
C LYS A 94 -12.57 2.01 -4.81
N PRO A 95 -12.19 1.58 -6.02
CA PRO A 95 -10.84 1.84 -6.55
C PRO A 95 -10.45 3.33 -6.49
N GLN A 96 -11.40 4.22 -6.73
CA GLN A 96 -11.20 5.68 -6.68
C GLN A 96 -10.83 6.19 -5.29
N GLU A 97 -11.37 5.57 -4.23
CA GLU A 97 -11.02 5.91 -2.85
C GLU A 97 -9.54 5.59 -2.55
N ILE A 98 -9.02 4.50 -3.12
CA ILE A 98 -7.61 4.12 -2.98
C ILE A 98 -6.70 4.98 -3.86
N SER A 99 -7.08 5.17 -5.13
CA SER A 99 -6.26 5.91 -6.09
C SER A 99 -6.07 7.38 -5.70
N SER A 100 -7.03 8.02 -5.03
CA SER A 100 -6.89 9.38 -4.53
C SER A 100 -5.74 9.52 -3.52
N TYR A 101 -5.60 8.55 -2.61
CA TYR A 101 -4.46 8.52 -1.67
C TYR A 101 -3.15 8.27 -2.39
N ILE A 102 -3.13 7.30 -3.33
CA ILE A 102 -1.92 6.99 -4.12
C ILE A 102 -1.44 8.23 -4.86
N VAL A 103 -2.34 8.93 -5.57
CA VAL A 103 -2.01 10.14 -6.32
C VAL A 103 -1.43 11.23 -5.41
N ASN A 104 -2.06 11.49 -4.26
CA ASN A 104 -1.56 12.50 -3.32
C ASN A 104 -0.16 12.15 -2.77
N LEU A 105 0.15 10.87 -2.59
CA LEU A 105 1.44 10.41 -2.08
C LEU A 105 2.57 10.48 -3.12
N VAL A 106 2.24 10.45 -4.42
CA VAL A 106 3.24 10.44 -5.50
C VAL A 106 3.35 11.78 -6.25
N LEU A 107 2.55 12.76 -5.90
CA LEU A 107 2.64 14.13 -6.44
C LEU A 107 3.46 15.06 -5.53
N ASP A 108 3.74 16.25 -6.02
CA ASP A 108 4.48 17.29 -5.29
C ASP A 108 3.82 17.75 -3.98
N LYS A 109 2.50 17.53 -3.84
CA LYS A 109 1.77 17.76 -2.59
C LYS A 109 2.35 16.97 -1.40
N ASN A 110 2.90 15.79 -1.65
CA ASN A 110 3.71 15.11 -0.66
C ASN A 110 5.14 15.64 -0.71
N SER A 111 5.45 16.59 0.14
CA SER A 111 6.77 17.21 0.24
C SER A 111 7.55 16.82 1.50
N PHE A 112 6.90 16.14 2.47
CA PHE A 112 7.50 15.91 3.78
C PHE A 112 7.34 14.48 4.31
N MET A 113 6.32 13.73 3.88
CA MET A 113 6.09 12.36 4.35
C MET A 113 7.01 11.37 3.64
N THR A 114 7.87 10.72 4.40
CA THR A 114 8.78 9.66 3.91
C THR A 114 9.08 8.65 5.01
N GLY A 115 9.28 7.39 4.64
CA GLY A 115 9.57 6.31 5.57
C GLY A 115 8.34 5.69 6.24
N GLU A 116 7.14 6.10 5.85
CA GLU A 116 5.90 5.75 6.51
C GLU A 116 5.17 4.58 5.83
N THR A 117 4.39 3.86 6.66
CA THR A 117 3.43 2.85 6.18
C THR A 117 2.02 3.29 6.53
N ILE A 118 1.28 3.73 5.52
CA ILE A 118 -0.08 4.26 5.65
C ILE A 118 -1.09 3.15 5.41
N THR A 119 -2.11 3.04 6.26
CA THR A 119 -3.18 2.05 6.09
C THR A 119 -4.45 2.72 5.59
N VAL A 120 -4.99 2.21 4.46
CA VAL A 120 -6.26 2.63 3.86
C VAL A 120 -7.15 1.39 3.75
N ALA A 121 -7.83 1.03 4.83
CA ALA A 121 -8.50 -0.27 4.97
C ALA A 121 -9.86 -0.22 5.67
N GLY A 122 -10.48 0.96 5.82
CA GLY A 122 -11.81 1.07 6.41
C GLY A 122 -11.87 0.75 7.90
N GLY A 123 -10.77 0.96 8.62
CA GLY A 123 -10.66 0.77 10.07
C GLY A 123 -10.04 -0.57 10.51
N GLU A 124 -9.56 -1.43 9.60
CA GLU A 124 -8.87 -2.69 9.92
C GLU A 124 -7.49 -2.52 10.55
#